data_726d0240e824d561a663f11a813b11fc
#
_entry.id   726d0240e824d561a663f11a813b11fc
#
_cell.length_a   1.000
_cell.length_b   1.000
_cell.length_c   1.000
_cell.angle_alpha   90.00
_cell.angle_beta   90.00
_cell.angle_gamma   90.00
#
_symmetry.space_group_name_H-M   'P 1'
#
loop_
_entity.id
_entity.type
_entity.pdbx_description
1 polymer ?
#
loop_
_entity_poly.entity_id
_entity_poly.type
_entity_poly.pdbx_seq_one_letter_code
_entity_poly.pdbx_strand_id
1 'polypeptide(L)'
;MTTKGRICLHGLDVKHQAQLLGLVKRAWPVHTVKYKVKEKYFGDNDMYKCRWARFKPKTGVGVRLCCAWGVMLVNDKPVTVADIIIEFDRQRAEAAAAVGQLLGKLLSGKLRFVVEEPDFSQRLDQLRGCYALDKQENYDSDCAASALVCHLPWQIYGVSKLWAQVLAGGERPLWRQLRVKLRRLRSSLTLFKPLLPEEAAQKWQLLLKTRAKGLSAVREYDVLLLACSRLSLHQEQEATPQLIAFLQRLRQEAMVKTLDGLRLNGLTLELARLLLWLQTAPAVKEQGLEQFLRQRFAVWTDKLLRLPEKYPDLRNMEQLHCIRIKLKRFRYALQTTPELAATPRLLRSLKYLQDMLGLVHDAYVNGGYLEGLTEAQPELRCETALLRGWEQARADSALEQLTRQWEEFTGLLHGWAKENL
;
A
#
# COMPACT_ATOMS: atom_id res chain seq x y z
N MET A 1 10.81 -20.53 -13.49
CA MET A 1 9.54 -20.00 -12.97
C MET A 1 8.41 -20.99 -13.19
N THR A 2 7.51 -21.18 -12.23
CA THR A 2 6.34 -22.05 -12.42
C THR A 2 5.42 -21.45 -13.48
N THR A 3 4.95 -22.27 -14.42
CA THR A 3 3.99 -21.85 -15.46
C THR A 3 2.60 -21.51 -14.91
N LYS A 4 2.37 -21.76 -13.61
CA LYS A 4 1.07 -21.56 -12.96
C LYS A 4 1.03 -20.26 -12.17
N GLY A 5 0.03 -19.43 -12.46
CA GLY A 5 -0.36 -18.28 -11.65
C GLY A 5 -1.41 -18.68 -10.60
N ARG A 6 -1.45 -17.92 -9.50
CA ARG A 6 -2.44 -18.11 -8.42
C ARG A 6 -2.94 -16.77 -7.91
N ILE A 7 -4.25 -16.69 -7.67
CA ILE A 7 -4.89 -15.57 -6.96
C ILE A 7 -5.78 -16.19 -5.88
N CYS A 8 -5.65 -15.72 -4.65
CA CYS A 8 -6.48 -16.10 -3.53
C CYS A 8 -7.36 -14.91 -3.10
N LEU A 9 -8.66 -15.15 -2.97
CA LEU A 9 -9.64 -14.22 -2.43
C LEU A 9 -10.13 -14.77 -1.10
N HIS A 10 -9.88 -14.06 0.00
CA HIS A 10 -10.38 -14.39 1.33
C HIS A 10 -11.67 -13.65 1.64
N GLY A 11 -12.73 -14.38 2.00
CA GLY A 11 -14.03 -13.80 2.33
C GLY A 11 -14.12 -13.34 3.77
N LEU A 12 -14.39 -12.05 3.98
CA LEU A 12 -14.51 -11.44 5.31
C LEU A 12 -15.87 -11.73 5.98
N ASP A 13 -16.95 -11.79 5.19
CA ASP A 13 -18.31 -11.95 5.68
C ASP A 13 -18.87 -13.36 5.44
N VAL A 14 -18.03 -14.30 5.06
CA VAL A 14 -18.46 -15.66 4.73
C VAL A 14 -18.64 -16.47 6.00
N LYS A 15 -19.89 -16.81 6.32
CA LYS A 15 -20.25 -17.58 7.52
C LYS A 15 -20.32 -19.10 7.27
N HIS A 16 -20.55 -19.51 6.01
CA HIS A 16 -20.75 -20.92 5.66
C HIS A 16 -20.12 -21.25 4.30
N GLN A 17 -19.57 -22.45 4.19
CA GLN A 17 -18.99 -22.95 2.93
C GLN A 17 -19.95 -22.84 1.74
N ALA A 18 -21.25 -23.05 1.97
CA ALA A 18 -22.27 -22.96 0.93
C ALA A 18 -22.33 -21.59 0.22
N GLN A 19 -21.97 -20.51 0.92
CA GLN A 19 -21.92 -19.16 0.34
C GLN A 19 -20.81 -19.05 -0.71
N LEU A 20 -19.60 -19.59 -0.42
CA LEU A 20 -18.51 -19.64 -1.38
C LEU A 20 -18.85 -20.51 -2.59
N LEU A 21 -19.39 -21.70 -2.33
CA LEU A 21 -19.77 -22.64 -3.38
C LEU A 21 -20.86 -22.07 -4.30
N GLY A 22 -21.87 -21.42 -3.71
CA GLY A 22 -22.94 -20.75 -4.45
C GLY A 22 -22.43 -19.58 -5.30
N LEU A 23 -21.48 -18.79 -4.77
CA LEU A 23 -20.86 -17.68 -5.49
C LEU A 23 -20.06 -18.19 -6.70
N VAL A 24 -19.21 -19.21 -6.51
CA VAL A 24 -18.39 -19.78 -7.59
C VAL A 24 -19.26 -20.40 -8.67
N LYS A 25 -20.31 -21.15 -8.31
CA LYS A 25 -21.24 -21.75 -9.28
C LYS A 25 -21.98 -20.70 -10.12
N ARG A 26 -22.32 -19.54 -9.54
CA ARG A 26 -22.94 -18.44 -10.26
C ARG A 26 -21.95 -17.69 -11.15
N ALA A 27 -20.72 -17.48 -10.67
CA ALA A 27 -19.71 -16.72 -11.39
C ALA A 27 -19.10 -17.50 -12.57
N TRP A 28 -19.04 -18.82 -12.46
CA TRP A 28 -18.37 -19.68 -13.41
C TRP A 28 -19.13 -20.97 -13.67
N PRO A 29 -19.40 -21.36 -14.93
CA PRO A 29 -20.00 -22.64 -15.27
C PRO A 29 -19.06 -23.80 -14.93
N VAL A 30 -19.41 -24.61 -13.95
CA VAL A 30 -18.58 -25.74 -13.48
C VAL A 30 -19.29 -27.07 -13.67
N HIS A 31 -18.54 -28.13 -14.06
CA HIS A 31 -19.10 -29.47 -14.26
C HIS A 31 -18.98 -30.38 -13.03
N THR A 32 -17.90 -30.26 -12.26
CA THR A 32 -17.62 -31.26 -11.24
C THR A 32 -17.03 -30.60 -10.00
N VAL A 33 -17.59 -30.95 -8.84
CA VAL A 33 -17.04 -30.58 -7.54
C VAL A 33 -16.46 -31.83 -6.89
N LYS A 34 -15.14 -31.82 -6.65
CA LYS A 34 -14.48 -32.84 -5.83
C LYS A 34 -14.21 -32.27 -4.45
N TYR A 35 -14.69 -32.95 -3.43
CA TYR A 35 -14.48 -32.58 -2.03
C TYR A 35 -13.30 -33.35 -1.44
N LYS A 36 -12.47 -32.67 -0.66
CA LYS A 36 -11.38 -33.25 0.11
C LYS A 36 -11.19 -32.47 1.39
N VAL A 37 -11.04 -33.16 2.51
CA VAL A 37 -10.56 -32.55 3.75
C VAL A 37 -9.04 -32.62 3.75
N LYS A 38 -8.40 -31.53 4.12
CA LYS A 38 -6.95 -31.45 4.32
C LYS A 38 -6.69 -30.92 5.70
N GLU A 39 -5.80 -31.57 6.39
CA GLU A 39 -5.27 -31.19 7.67
C GLU A 39 -3.74 -31.23 7.55
N LYS A 40 -3.07 -30.20 8.07
CA LYS A 40 -1.62 -30.11 8.06
C LYS A 40 -1.15 -29.37 9.30
N TYR A 41 -0.14 -29.92 9.95
CA TYR A 41 0.53 -29.34 11.12
C TYR A 41 1.80 -28.62 10.67
N PHE A 42 2.11 -27.48 11.33
CA PHE A 42 3.27 -26.65 11.04
C PHE A 42 4.10 -26.37 12.30
N GLY A 43 4.19 -27.33 13.19
CA GLY A 43 4.80 -27.24 14.52
C GLY A 43 3.77 -27.57 15.61
N ASP A 44 4.16 -27.40 16.86
CA ASP A 44 3.38 -27.92 18.00
C ASP A 44 2.02 -27.23 18.17
N ASN A 45 1.91 -25.92 17.80
CA ASN A 45 0.71 -25.11 18.07
C ASN A 45 0.04 -24.54 16.82
N ASP A 46 0.54 -24.89 15.63
CA ASP A 46 -0.01 -24.37 14.39
C ASP A 46 -0.48 -25.46 13.46
N MET A 47 -1.72 -25.36 13.07
CA MET A 47 -2.33 -26.30 12.12
C MET A 47 -3.35 -25.63 11.23
N TYR A 48 -3.63 -26.21 10.09
CA TYR A 48 -4.87 -25.90 9.39
C TYR A 48 -5.72 -27.14 9.17
N LYS A 49 -7.05 -26.97 9.26
CA LYS A 49 -8.04 -27.99 8.92
C LYS A 49 -9.10 -27.38 8.02
N CYS A 50 -9.03 -27.71 6.74
CA CYS A 50 -9.92 -27.12 5.75
C CYS A 50 -10.59 -28.16 4.86
N ARG A 51 -11.85 -27.93 4.55
CA ARG A 51 -12.60 -28.64 3.50
C ARG A 51 -12.33 -27.95 2.17
N TRP A 52 -11.84 -28.69 1.20
CA TRP A 52 -11.53 -28.21 -0.13
C TRP A 52 -12.59 -28.69 -1.11
N ALA A 53 -13.12 -27.77 -1.91
CA ALA A 53 -13.93 -28.09 -3.08
C ALA A 53 -13.15 -27.67 -4.33
N ARG A 54 -12.90 -28.61 -5.25
CA ARG A 54 -12.25 -28.34 -6.53
C ARG A 54 -13.28 -28.35 -7.64
N PHE A 55 -13.23 -27.30 -8.46
CA PHE A 55 -14.12 -27.15 -9.59
C PHE A 55 -13.33 -27.31 -10.89
N LYS A 56 -13.91 -28.07 -11.82
CA LYS A 56 -13.41 -28.12 -13.20
C LYS A 56 -14.30 -27.23 -14.05
N PRO A 57 -13.75 -26.22 -14.74
CA PRO A 57 -14.51 -25.42 -15.69
C PRO A 57 -14.97 -26.26 -16.89
N LYS A 58 -16.10 -25.89 -17.48
CA LYS A 58 -16.66 -26.52 -18.69
C LYS A 58 -15.79 -26.36 -19.93
N THR A 59 -14.98 -25.30 -19.94
CA THR A 59 -14.09 -24.95 -21.04
C THR A 59 -12.64 -25.24 -20.66
N GLY A 60 -11.85 -25.85 -21.55
CA GLY A 60 -10.43 -26.21 -21.33
C GLY A 60 -9.46 -25.04 -21.28
N VAL A 61 -9.87 -23.87 -20.77
CA VAL A 61 -9.16 -22.58 -20.81
C VAL A 61 -7.94 -22.52 -19.85
N GLY A 62 -7.52 -23.64 -19.25
CA GLY A 62 -6.35 -23.61 -18.36
C GLY A 62 -6.57 -22.94 -16.98
N VAL A 63 -7.83 -22.76 -16.57
CA VAL A 63 -8.21 -22.20 -15.27
C VAL A 63 -8.75 -23.28 -14.34
N ARG A 64 -8.35 -23.27 -13.07
CA ARG A 64 -8.87 -24.16 -12.02
C ARG A 64 -9.34 -23.32 -10.85
N LEU A 65 -10.42 -23.73 -10.22
CA LEU A 65 -10.98 -23.09 -9.05
C LEU A 65 -10.96 -24.05 -7.86
N CYS A 66 -10.56 -23.55 -6.71
CA CYS A 66 -10.65 -24.25 -5.45
C CYS A 66 -11.32 -23.33 -4.41
N CYS A 67 -12.21 -23.88 -3.59
CA CYS A 67 -12.67 -23.23 -2.38
C CYS A 67 -12.12 -23.96 -1.18
N ALA A 68 -11.52 -23.23 -0.23
CA ALA A 68 -11.12 -23.74 1.06
C ALA A 68 -11.99 -23.10 2.14
N TRP A 69 -12.53 -23.93 3.03
CA TRP A 69 -13.33 -23.52 4.18
C TRP A 69 -12.87 -24.27 5.42
N GLY A 70 -12.56 -23.57 6.50
CA GLY A 70 -12.13 -24.19 7.74
C GLY A 70 -11.49 -23.22 8.71
N VAL A 71 -10.56 -23.72 9.49
CA VAL A 71 -9.83 -22.97 10.51
C VAL A 71 -8.34 -23.24 10.37
N MET A 72 -7.56 -22.18 10.56
CA MET A 72 -6.14 -22.23 10.80
C MET A 72 -5.90 -21.83 12.25
N LEU A 73 -5.14 -22.60 13.01
CA LEU A 73 -4.65 -22.22 14.33
C LEU A 73 -3.28 -21.54 14.16
N VAL A 74 -3.11 -20.39 14.77
CA VAL A 74 -1.87 -19.62 14.78
C VAL A 74 -1.58 -19.20 16.21
N ASN A 75 -0.55 -19.77 16.82
CA ASN A 75 -0.29 -19.61 18.25
C ASN A 75 -1.56 -19.85 19.09
N ASP A 76 -2.22 -20.98 18.86
CA ASP A 76 -3.49 -21.42 19.48
C ASP A 76 -4.70 -20.51 19.22
N LYS A 77 -4.58 -19.48 18.38
CA LYS A 77 -5.71 -18.61 18.04
C LYS A 77 -6.35 -19.04 16.72
N PRO A 78 -7.68 -19.25 16.70
CA PRO A 78 -8.37 -19.66 15.49
C PRO A 78 -8.49 -18.50 14.50
N VAL A 79 -8.06 -18.74 13.27
CA VAL A 79 -8.23 -17.85 12.12
C VAL A 79 -9.11 -18.55 11.10
N THR A 80 -10.22 -17.94 10.73
CA THR A 80 -11.13 -18.50 9.74
C THR A 80 -10.49 -18.53 8.37
N VAL A 81 -10.62 -19.64 7.65
CA VAL A 81 -10.25 -19.80 6.25
C VAL A 81 -11.53 -19.86 5.43
N ALA A 82 -11.71 -18.91 4.54
CA ALA A 82 -12.87 -18.78 3.65
C ALA A 82 -12.42 -18.33 2.26
N ASP A 83 -11.66 -19.18 1.56
CA ASP A 83 -10.87 -18.77 0.41
C ASP A 83 -11.43 -19.32 -0.90
N ILE A 84 -11.33 -18.49 -1.95
CA ILE A 84 -11.47 -18.89 -3.35
C ILE A 84 -10.09 -18.75 -3.99
N ILE A 85 -9.49 -19.87 -4.39
CA ILE A 85 -8.18 -19.93 -5.02
C ILE A 85 -8.38 -20.20 -6.51
N ILE A 86 -7.86 -19.28 -7.33
CA ILE A 86 -7.91 -19.33 -8.79
C ILE A 86 -6.49 -19.67 -9.26
N GLU A 87 -6.33 -20.87 -9.82
CA GLU A 87 -5.07 -21.31 -10.47
C GLU A 87 -5.24 -21.19 -11.99
N PHE A 88 -4.23 -20.67 -12.68
CA PHE A 88 -4.30 -20.47 -14.12
C PHE A 88 -2.92 -20.65 -14.79
N ASP A 89 -2.92 -20.94 -16.08
CA ASP A 89 -1.72 -20.99 -16.89
C ASP A 89 -1.31 -19.56 -17.30
N ARG A 90 -0.14 -19.11 -16.83
CA ARG A 90 0.38 -17.75 -17.08
C ARG A 90 0.70 -17.49 -18.55
N GLN A 91 1.02 -18.53 -19.29
CA GLN A 91 1.44 -18.44 -20.70
C GLN A 91 0.25 -18.32 -21.66
N ARG A 92 -0.98 -18.60 -21.19
CA ARG A 92 -2.19 -18.52 -22.00
C ARG A 92 -2.93 -17.21 -21.78
N ALA A 93 -2.95 -16.36 -22.81
CA ALA A 93 -3.69 -15.09 -22.77
C ALA A 93 -5.20 -15.31 -22.49
N GLU A 94 -5.77 -16.39 -23.03
CA GLU A 94 -7.16 -16.79 -22.82
C GLU A 94 -7.44 -17.10 -21.33
N ALA A 95 -6.49 -17.76 -20.65
CA ALA A 95 -6.62 -18.04 -19.21
C ALA A 95 -6.61 -16.74 -18.40
N ALA A 96 -5.73 -15.80 -18.71
CA ALA A 96 -5.66 -14.50 -18.06
C ALA A 96 -6.95 -13.68 -18.27
N ALA A 97 -7.48 -13.64 -19.51
CA ALA A 97 -8.75 -12.97 -19.82
C ALA A 97 -9.93 -13.59 -19.06
N ALA A 98 -10.00 -14.92 -19.01
CA ALA A 98 -11.03 -15.66 -18.29
C ALA A 98 -10.96 -15.39 -16.76
N VAL A 99 -9.76 -15.33 -16.18
CA VAL A 99 -9.56 -14.96 -14.76
C VAL A 99 -10.00 -13.52 -14.51
N GLY A 100 -9.68 -12.59 -15.40
CA GLY A 100 -10.11 -11.18 -15.29
C GLY A 100 -11.63 -11.01 -15.26
N GLN A 101 -12.36 -11.76 -16.11
CA GLN A 101 -13.84 -11.79 -16.12
C GLN A 101 -14.39 -12.44 -14.85
N LEU A 102 -13.79 -13.56 -14.42
CA LEU A 102 -14.19 -14.28 -13.23
C LEU A 102 -14.06 -13.41 -11.97
N LEU A 103 -12.93 -12.70 -11.80
CA LEU A 103 -12.72 -11.74 -10.71
C LEU A 103 -13.82 -10.66 -10.69
N GLY A 104 -14.20 -10.13 -11.85
CA GLY A 104 -15.30 -9.18 -11.97
C GLY A 104 -16.63 -9.75 -11.45
N LYS A 105 -16.95 -10.99 -11.82
CA LYS A 105 -18.20 -11.66 -11.39
C LYS A 105 -18.17 -12.04 -9.90
N LEU A 106 -17.05 -12.56 -9.38
CA LEU A 106 -16.92 -12.94 -7.98
C LEU A 106 -17.03 -11.71 -7.05
N LEU A 107 -16.45 -10.58 -7.45
CA LEU A 107 -16.35 -9.38 -6.63
C LEU A 107 -17.47 -8.35 -6.89
N SER A 108 -18.43 -8.66 -7.76
CA SER A 108 -19.63 -7.82 -7.96
C SER A 108 -20.73 -8.04 -6.91
N GLY A 109 -20.62 -9.11 -6.09
CA GLY A 109 -21.60 -9.47 -5.08
C GLY A 109 -21.49 -8.66 -3.79
N LYS A 110 -22.42 -8.95 -2.85
CA LYS A 110 -22.50 -8.29 -1.53
C LYS A 110 -21.47 -8.81 -0.52
N LEU A 111 -20.86 -9.98 -0.75
CA LEU A 111 -19.83 -10.54 0.13
C LEU A 111 -18.53 -9.79 -0.07
N ARG A 112 -17.90 -9.39 1.04
CA ARG A 112 -16.61 -8.69 1.03
C ARG A 112 -15.46 -9.68 0.95
N PHE A 113 -14.51 -9.39 0.10
CA PHE A 113 -13.29 -10.17 -0.09
C PHE A 113 -12.06 -9.28 -0.02
N VAL A 114 -10.94 -9.89 0.34
CA VAL A 114 -9.60 -9.31 0.23
C VAL A 114 -8.68 -10.26 -0.52
N VAL A 115 -7.63 -9.72 -1.14
CA VAL A 115 -6.60 -10.54 -1.78
C VAL A 115 -5.67 -11.06 -0.69
N GLU A 116 -5.40 -12.35 -0.72
CA GLU A 116 -4.58 -13.01 0.30
C GLU A 116 -3.49 -13.86 -0.35
N GLU A 117 -2.44 -14.21 0.41
CA GLU A 117 -1.41 -15.13 0.00
C GLU A 117 -1.99 -16.53 -0.22
N PRO A 118 -1.82 -17.12 -1.42
CA PRO A 118 -2.37 -18.43 -1.72
C PRO A 118 -1.61 -19.59 -1.07
N ASP A 119 -0.38 -19.41 -0.64
CA ASP A 119 0.39 -20.42 0.07
C ASP A 119 0.15 -20.32 1.58
N PHE A 120 -0.40 -21.39 2.15
CA PHE A 120 -0.76 -21.44 3.57
C PHE A 120 0.46 -21.40 4.50
N SER A 121 1.61 -21.90 4.09
CA SER A 121 2.83 -21.85 4.90
C SER A 121 3.32 -20.42 4.99
N GLN A 122 3.41 -19.73 3.85
CA GLN A 122 3.80 -18.32 3.79
C GLN A 122 2.79 -17.42 4.52
N ARG A 123 1.50 -17.72 4.41
CA ARG A 123 0.44 -17.01 5.13
C ARG A 123 0.55 -17.18 6.63
N LEU A 124 0.90 -18.38 7.10
CA LEU A 124 1.13 -18.67 8.50
C LEU A 124 2.30 -17.84 9.04
N ASP A 125 3.42 -17.80 8.32
CA ASP A 125 4.58 -16.99 8.68
C ASP A 125 4.26 -15.50 8.77
N GLN A 126 3.39 -14.98 7.88
CA GLN A 126 2.89 -13.61 7.97
C GLN A 126 2.06 -13.36 9.24
N LEU A 127 1.22 -14.31 9.62
CA LEU A 127 0.35 -14.18 10.79
C LEU A 127 1.15 -14.26 12.10
N ARG A 128 2.23 -15.04 12.11
CA ARG A 128 3.18 -15.13 13.23
C ARG A 128 4.00 -13.86 13.45
N GLY A 129 3.98 -12.93 12.50
CA GLY A 129 4.85 -11.76 12.54
C GLY A 129 6.32 -12.07 12.23
N CYS A 130 6.62 -13.33 11.85
CA CYS A 130 7.96 -13.79 11.46
C CYS A 130 8.39 -13.22 10.10
N TYR A 131 7.49 -12.57 9.38
CA TYR A 131 7.79 -11.82 8.16
C TYR A 131 8.22 -10.40 8.53
N ALA A 132 9.48 -10.26 8.86
CA ALA A 132 10.17 -9.03 8.49
C ALA A 132 10.06 -8.93 6.96
N LEU A 133 9.73 -7.76 6.43
CA LEU A 133 9.73 -7.46 4.98
C LEU A 133 11.08 -7.80 4.30
N ASP A 134 12.06 -8.19 5.08
CA ASP A 134 13.46 -8.42 4.76
C ASP A 134 13.83 -9.90 4.51
N LYS A 135 12.91 -10.85 4.76
CA LYS A 135 13.14 -12.26 4.43
C LYS A 135 12.39 -12.65 3.17
N GLN A 136 12.82 -12.13 2.05
CA GLN A 136 12.53 -12.65 0.72
C GLN A 136 13.41 -13.89 0.44
N GLU A 137 13.16 -14.95 1.16
CA GLU A 137 13.73 -16.25 0.79
C GLU A 137 13.02 -16.73 -0.48
N ASN A 138 13.75 -16.89 -1.58
CA ASN A 138 13.37 -17.54 -2.85
C ASN A 138 13.00 -16.68 -4.06
N TYR A 139 13.57 -15.53 -4.28
CA TYR A 139 13.71 -15.09 -5.65
C TYR A 139 15.17 -15.27 -6.09
N ASP A 140 15.35 -15.60 -7.35
CA ASP A 140 16.64 -15.53 -7.99
C ASP A 140 17.13 -14.08 -7.87
N SER A 141 17.98 -13.83 -6.87
CA SER A 141 18.49 -12.50 -6.51
C SER A 141 19.24 -11.85 -7.67
N ASP A 142 19.59 -12.65 -8.68
CA ASP A 142 20.37 -12.20 -9.81
C ASP A 142 19.51 -11.60 -10.93
N CYS A 143 18.18 -11.78 -10.90
CA CYS A 143 17.28 -11.31 -11.95
C CYS A 143 16.29 -10.23 -11.46
N ALA A 144 16.33 -9.03 -12.05
CA ALA A 144 15.44 -7.92 -11.72
C ALA A 144 13.95 -8.22 -12.01
N ALA A 145 13.65 -9.00 -13.05
CA ALA A 145 12.29 -9.42 -13.35
C ALA A 145 11.75 -10.41 -12.30
N SER A 146 12.60 -11.30 -11.78
CA SER A 146 12.27 -12.22 -10.69
C SER A 146 11.96 -11.45 -9.41
N ALA A 147 12.79 -10.49 -9.05
CA ALA A 147 12.59 -9.61 -7.90
C ALA A 147 11.27 -8.83 -7.99
N LEU A 148 10.93 -8.29 -9.17
CA LEU A 148 9.66 -7.62 -9.42
C LEU A 148 8.45 -8.51 -9.11
N VAL A 149 8.45 -9.74 -9.66
CA VAL A 149 7.34 -10.69 -9.54
C VAL A 149 7.20 -11.24 -8.12
N CYS A 150 8.25 -11.24 -7.33
CA CYS A 150 8.20 -11.65 -5.93
C CYS A 150 7.84 -10.48 -4.99
N HIS A 151 8.45 -9.32 -5.19
CA HIS A 151 8.31 -8.18 -4.27
C HIS A 151 6.94 -7.49 -4.33
N LEU A 152 6.39 -7.25 -5.53
CA LEU A 152 5.12 -6.51 -5.66
C LEU A 152 3.91 -7.28 -5.11
N PRO A 153 3.75 -8.60 -5.29
CA PRO A 153 2.66 -9.34 -4.65
C PRO A 153 2.62 -9.18 -3.13
N TRP A 154 3.76 -9.22 -2.46
CA TRP A 154 3.85 -8.99 -1.01
C TRP A 154 3.31 -7.63 -0.58
N GLN A 155 3.63 -6.59 -1.33
CA GLN A 155 3.09 -5.27 -1.07
C GLN A 155 1.59 -5.22 -1.32
N ILE A 156 1.07 -5.92 -2.33
CA ILE A 156 -0.36 -6.04 -2.62
C ILE A 156 -1.07 -6.72 -1.44
N TYR A 157 -0.54 -7.84 -0.94
CA TYR A 157 -1.11 -8.52 0.24
C TYR A 157 -1.08 -7.63 1.48
N GLY A 158 0.00 -6.88 1.70
CA GLY A 158 0.08 -5.91 2.80
C GLY A 158 -0.95 -4.77 2.70
N VAL A 159 -1.25 -4.28 1.50
CA VAL A 159 -2.35 -3.32 1.26
C VAL A 159 -3.69 -3.97 1.54
N SER A 160 -3.90 -5.19 1.05
CA SER A 160 -5.15 -5.94 1.19
C SER A 160 -5.47 -6.25 2.64
N LYS A 161 -4.48 -6.66 3.44
CA LYS A 161 -4.62 -6.90 4.88
C LYS A 161 -5.07 -5.64 5.64
N LEU A 162 -4.44 -4.51 5.36
CA LEU A 162 -4.85 -3.23 5.97
C LEU A 162 -6.25 -2.81 5.51
N TRP A 163 -6.59 -3.09 4.26
CA TRP A 163 -7.92 -2.82 3.75
C TRP A 163 -8.99 -3.67 4.49
N ALA A 164 -8.71 -4.94 4.75
CA ALA A 164 -9.58 -5.79 5.57
C ALA A 164 -9.83 -5.20 6.97
N GLN A 165 -8.76 -4.71 7.62
CA GLN A 165 -8.85 -4.08 8.95
C GLN A 165 -9.65 -2.78 8.91
N VAL A 166 -9.50 -1.97 7.87
CA VAL A 166 -10.30 -0.74 7.68
C VAL A 166 -11.78 -1.08 7.49
N LEU A 167 -12.10 -2.10 6.69
CA LEU A 167 -13.48 -2.58 6.50
C LEU A 167 -14.11 -3.14 7.78
N ALA A 168 -13.32 -3.66 8.70
CA ALA A 168 -13.76 -4.15 10.00
C ALA A 168 -13.98 -3.02 11.04
N GLY A 169 -13.99 -1.75 10.62
CA GLY A 169 -14.16 -0.62 11.52
C GLY A 169 -12.84 -0.04 12.05
N GLY A 170 -11.76 -0.18 11.25
CA GLY A 170 -10.41 0.20 11.65
C GLY A 170 -10.24 1.65 12.07
N GLU A 171 -9.50 1.83 13.16
CA GLU A 171 -9.21 3.11 13.76
C GLU A 171 -8.27 3.99 12.92
N ARG A 172 -8.08 5.23 13.35
CA ARG A 172 -7.23 6.27 12.76
C ARG A 172 -5.84 5.81 12.28
N PRO A 173 -5.06 5.03 13.05
CA PRO A 173 -3.75 4.55 12.59
C PRO A 173 -3.81 3.68 11.33
N LEU A 174 -4.84 2.86 11.16
CA LEU A 174 -4.98 1.93 10.02
C LEU A 174 -5.22 2.67 8.70
N TRP A 175 -6.02 3.74 8.70
CA TRP A 175 -6.22 4.61 7.54
C TRP A 175 -4.91 5.25 7.05
N ARG A 176 -4.10 5.74 8.01
CA ARG A 176 -2.77 6.27 7.73
C ARG A 176 -1.85 5.19 7.14
N GLN A 177 -1.82 4.00 7.76
CA GLN A 177 -0.98 2.89 7.31
C GLN A 177 -1.38 2.43 5.90
N LEU A 178 -2.68 2.30 5.60
CA LEU A 178 -3.18 1.95 4.27
C LEU A 178 -2.69 2.92 3.20
N ARG A 179 -2.76 4.23 3.45
CA ARG A 179 -2.22 5.25 2.53
C ARG A 179 -0.71 5.12 2.33
N VAL A 180 0.02 4.84 3.40
CA VAL A 180 1.49 4.65 3.33
C VAL A 180 1.81 3.41 2.49
N LYS A 181 1.11 2.29 2.69
CA LYS A 181 1.30 1.06 1.90
C LYS A 181 0.95 1.25 0.43
N LEU A 182 -0.16 1.92 0.09
CA LEU A 182 -0.51 2.27 -1.31
C LEU A 182 0.58 3.15 -1.97
N ARG A 183 1.16 4.09 -1.24
CA ARG A 183 2.27 4.90 -1.75
C ARG A 183 3.54 4.09 -1.95
N ARG A 184 3.86 3.17 -1.03
CA ARG A 184 5.00 2.26 -1.18
C ARG A 184 4.84 1.38 -2.42
N LEU A 185 3.69 0.74 -2.59
CA LEU A 185 3.38 -0.06 -3.78
C LEU A 185 3.56 0.75 -5.07
N ARG A 186 3.06 2.01 -5.10
CA ARG A 186 3.25 2.90 -6.25
C ARG A 186 4.72 3.27 -6.48
N SER A 187 5.50 3.46 -5.41
CA SER A 187 6.94 3.76 -5.52
C SER A 187 7.72 2.57 -6.06
N SER A 188 7.39 1.36 -5.64
CA SER A 188 7.99 0.13 -6.19
C SER A 188 7.64 -0.06 -7.66
N LEU A 189 6.38 0.16 -8.07
CA LEU A 189 6.03 0.19 -9.51
C LEU A 189 6.81 1.25 -10.29
N THR A 190 7.14 2.39 -9.67
CA THR A 190 7.98 3.42 -10.30
C THR A 190 9.45 2.98 -10.41
N LEU A 191 9.96 2.29 -9.40
CA LEU A 191 11.32 1.73 -9.41
C LEU A 191 11.48 0.75 -10.57
N PHE A 192 10.56 -0.21 -10.66
CA PHE A 192 10.59 -1.27 -11.68
C PHE A 192 9.95 -0.87 -13.03
N LYS A 193 9.54 0.39 -13.21
CA LYS A 193 8.90 0.85 -14.46
C LYS A 193 9.67 0.47 -15.74
N PRO A 194 11.02 0.52 -15.82
CA PRO A 194 11.75 0.14 -17.03
C PRO A 194 11.63 -1.34 -17.43
N LEU A 195 11.23 -2.21 -16.50
CA LEU A 195 11.01 -3.64 -16.73
C LEU A 195 9.58 -3.97 -17.13
N LEU A 196 8.70 -2.97 -17.24
CA LEU A 196 7.27 -3.14 -17.46
C LEU A 196 6.84 -2.45 -18.75
N PRO A 197 5.80 -2.96 -19.44
CA PRO A 197 5.16 -2.24 -20.54
C PRO A 197 4.69 -0.87 -20.06
N GLU A 198 5.12 0.19 -20.77
CA GLU A 198 4.99 1.57 -20.29
C GLU A 198 3.53 1.99 -20.04
N GLU A 199 2.65 1.73 -21.01
CA GLU A 199 1.22 2.09 -20.90
C GLU A 199 0.54 1.41 -19.72
N ALA A 200 0.79 0.12 -19.53
CA ALA A 200 0.23 -0.63 -18.42
C ALA A 200 0.77 -0.13 -17.07
N ALA A 201 2.07 0.12 -16.99
CA ALA A 201 2.68 0.68 -15.76
C ALA A 201 2.10 2.06 -15.43
N GLN A 202 1.90 2.94 -16.42
CA GLN A 202 1.28 4.25 -16.24
C GLN A 202 -0.17 4.13 -15.75
N LYS A 203 -0.95 3.24 -16.36
CA LYS A 203 -2.35 2.96 -15.95
C LYS A 203 -2.42 2.54 -14.49
N TRP A 204 -1.59 1.58 -14.06
CA TRP A 204 -1.56 1.11 -12.68
C TRP A 204 -1.09 2.19 -11.70
N GLN A 205 -0.09 2.98 -12.08
CA GLN A 205 0.37 4.11 -11.26
C GLN A 205 -0.73 5.15 -11.06
N LEU A 206 -1.48 5.48 -12.13
CA LEU A 206 -2.60 6.42 -12.05
C LEU A 206 -3.73 5.88 -11.17
N LEU A 207 -4.09 4.61 -11.33
CA LEU A 207 -5.11 3.96 -10.52
C LEU A 207 -4.76 4.00 -9.03
N LEU A 208 -3.55 3.58 -8.65
CA LEU A 208 -3.08 3.63 -7.26
C LEU A 208 -3.00 5.06 -6.71
N LYS A 209 -2.63 6.05 -7.57
CA LYS A 209 -2.66 7.48 -7.21
C LYS A 209 -4.08 7.92 -6.88
N THR A 210 -5.04 7.57 -7.72
CA THR A 210 -6.46 7.92 -7.55
C THR A 210 -7.02 7.30 -6.26
N ARG A 211 -6.72 6.04 -5.97
CA ARG A 211 -7.15 5.38 -4.71
C ARG A 211 -6.50 6.00 -3.48
N ALA A 212 -5.22 6.31 -3.53
CA ALA A 212 -4.55 7.03 -2.45
C ALA A 212 -5.12 8.44 -2.24
N LYS A 213 -5.55 9.13 -3.31
CA LYS A 213 -6.24 10.43 -3.25
C LYS A 213 -7.63 10.28 -2.64
N GLY A 214 -8.39 9.23 -2.98
CA GLY A 214 -9.70 8.96 -2.38
C GLY A 214 -9.69 8.82 -0.85
N LEU A 215 -8.54 8.40 -0.27
CA LEU A 215 -8.32 8.37 1.17
C LEU A 215 -7.84 9.72 1.75
N SER A 216 -7.76 10.80 0.95
CA SER A 216 -7.14 12.06 1.39
C SER A 216 -8.01 12.83 2.36
N ALA A 217 -9.32 12.89 2.15
CA ALA A 217 -10.24 13.66 3.01
C ALA A 217 -10.13 13.22 4.47
N VAL A 218 -10.19 11.92 4.75
CA VAL A 218 -10.00 11.40 6.13
C VAL A 218 -8.62 11.78 6.68
N ARG A 219 -7.59 11.75 5.84
CA ARG A 219 -6.22 12.09 6.27
C ARG A 219 -6.06 13.58 6.58
N GLU A 220 -6.71 14.46 5.86
CA GLU A 220 -6.65 15.91 6.10
C GLU A 220 -7.18 16.23 7.50
N TYR A 221 -8.33 15.69 7.88
CA TYR A 221 -8.84 15.81 9.26
C TYR A 221 -7.93 15.15 10.30
N ASP A 222 -7.31 14.00 9.99
CA ASP A 222 -6.35 13.37 10.88
C ASP A 222 -5.12 14.24 11.15
N VAL A 223 -4.66 15.03 10.15
CA VAL A 223 -3.51 15.95 10.31
C VAL A 223 -3.91 17.11 11.20
N LEU A 224 -5.07 17.73 10.97
CA LEU A 224 -5.58 18.83 11.77
C LEU A 224 -5.80 18.40 13.22
N LEU A 225 -6.44 17.27 13.47
CA LEU A 225 -6.64 16.72 14.80
C LEU A 225 -5.32 16.41 15.51
N LEU A 226 -4.30 15.96 14.79
CA LEU A 226 -2.96 15.75 15.34
C LEU A 226 -2.27 17.08 15.66
N ALA A 227 -2.49 18.11 14.86
CA ALA A 227 -1.97 19.46 15.12
C ALA A 227 -2.61 20.06 16.36
N CYS A 228 -3.94 19.94 16.52
CA CYS A 228 -4.64 20.34 17.73
C CYS A 228 -4.08 19.64 18.98
N SER A 229 -3.92 18.31 18.91
CA SER A 229 -3.36 17.54 20.05
C SER A 229 -1.94 17.96 20.41
N ARG A 230 -1.10 18.30 19.42
CA ARG A 230 0.27 18.79 19.69
C ARG A 230 0.28 20.19 20.30
N LEU A 231 -0.62 21.07 19.86
CA LEU A 231 -0.79 22.38 20.42
C LEU A 231 -1.23 22.30 21.89
N SER A 232 -2.20 21.44 22.20
CA SER A 232 -2.69 21.21 23.57
C SER A 232 -1.59 20.67 24.48
N LEU A 233 -0.76 19.73 24.01
CA LEU A 233 0.41 19.25 24.77
C LEU A 233 1.44 20.34 25.03
N HIS A 234 1.61 21.29 24.12
CA HIS A 234 2.54 22.39 24.29
C HIS A 234 2.04 23.44 25.32
N GLN A 235 0.73 23.62 25.42
CA GLN A 235 0.10 24.55 26.33
C GLN A 235 -0.33 23.93 27.67
N GLU A 236 -0.09 22.63 27.85
CA GLU A 236 -0.50 21.84 29.03
C GLU A 236 -2.03 21.87 29.33
N GLN A 237 -2.83 22.27 28.35
CA GLN A 237 -4.29 22.30 28.40
C GLN A 237 -4.92 22.13 27.04
N GLU A 238 -6.20 21.78 26.99
CA GLU A 238 -6.94 21.65 25.75
C GLU A 238 -7.18 23.02 25.10
N ALA A 239 -6.37 23.36 24.08
CA ALA A 239 -6.35 24.69 23.49
C ALA A 239 -7.43 24.91 22.42
N THR A 240 -8.02 23.85 21.88
CA THR A 240 -8.93 23.90 20.72
C THR A 240 -10.09 22.88 20.84
N PRO A 241 -10.88 22.88 21.93
CA PRO A 241 -11.88 21.82 22.17
C PRO A 241 -13.03 21.82 21.16
N GLN A 242 -13.53 23.01 20.79
CA GLN A 242 -14.64 23.11 19.82
C GLN A 242 -14.21 22.72 18.42
N LEU A 243 -13.02 23.14 17.99
CA LEU A 243 -12.43 22.76 16.72
C LEU A 243 -12.18 21.24 16.66
N ILE A 244 -11.68 20.63 17.73
CA ILE A 244 -11.50 19.17 17.81
C ILE A 244 -12.83 18.44 17.62
N ALA A 245 -13.88 18.83 18.34
CA ALA A 245 -15.21 18.22 18.21
C ALA A 245 -15.77 18.36 16.79
N PHE A 246 -15.61 19.54 16.19
CA PHE A 246 -16.03 19.80 14.82
C PHE A 246 -15.28 18.96 13.80
N LEU A 247 -13.95 18.89 13.88
CA LEU A 247 -13.11 18.10 13.00
C LEU A 247 -13.35 16.59 13.13
N GLN A 248 -13.66 16.11 14.35
CA GLN A 248 -14.02 14.70 14.56
C GLN A 248 -15.30 14.33 13.83
N ARG A 249 -16.32 15.19 13.84
CA ARG A 249 -17.56 15.00 13.08
C ARG A 249 -17.30 14.95 11.57
N LEU A 250 -16.58 15.93 11.03
CA LEU A 250 -16.24 15.97 9.59
C LEU A 250 -15.41 14.77 9.16
N ARG A 251 -14.49 14.33 10.03
CA ARG A 251 -13.71 13.12 9.81
C ARG A 251 -14.59 11.88 9.67
N GLN A 252 -15.59 11.74 10.54
CA GLN A 252 -16.53 10.61 10.50
C GLN A 252 -17.35 10.62 9.20
N GLU A 253 -17.85 11.78 8.79
CA GLU A 253 -18.59 11.96 7.53
C GLU A 253 -17.70 11.60 6.31
N ALA A 254 -16.44 12.07 6.31
CA ALA A 254 -15.48 11.76 5.26
C ALA A 254 -15.14 10.26 5.21
N MET A 255 -15.10 9.60 6.36
CA MET A 255 -14.86 8.15 6.45
C MET A 255 -16.01 7.37 5.80
N VAL A 256 -17.25 7.70 6.12
CA VAL A 256 -18.45 7.08 5.52
C VAL A 256 -18.45 7.26 4.00
N LYS A 257 -18.30 8.52 3.53
CA LYS A 257 -18.23 8.82 2.08
C LYS A 257 -17.11 8.07 1.37
N THR A 258 -15.95 7.91 2.02
CA THR A 258 -14.80 7.21 1.45
C THR A 258 -15.09 5.71 1.32
N LEU A 259 -15.71 5.08 2.33
CA LEU A 259 -16.08 3.67 2.29
C LEU A 259 -17.13 3.40 1.21
N ASP A 260 -18.16 4.25 1.10
CA ASP A 260 -19.18 4.16 0.06
C ASP A 260 -18.58 4.32 -1.34
N GLY A 261 -17.70 5.30 -1.51
CA GLY A 261 -17.03 5.57 -2.78
C GLY A 261 -16.07 4.48 -3.26
N LEU A 262 -15.52 3.70 -2.33
CA LEU A 262 -14.63 2.57 -2.66
C LEU A 262 -15.39 1.32 -3.09
N ARG A 263 -16.70 1.29 -2.96
CA ARG A 263 -17.57 0.10 -3.15
C ARG A 263 -17.06 -1.11 -2.35
N LEU A 264 -17.92 -2.05 -2.01
CA LEU A 264 -17.58 -3.19 -1.13
C LEU A 264 -16.29 -3.94 -1.53
N ASN A 265 -16.06 -4.13 -2.83
CA ASN A 265 -14.90 -4.88 -3.34
C ASN A 265 -14.07 -4.11 -4.38
N GLY A 266 -14.27 -2.80 -4.54
CA GLY A 266 -13.61 -2.04 -5.61
C GLY A 266 -12.09 -2.07 -5.51
N LEU A 267 -11.53 -1.82 -4.34
CA LEU A 267 -10.08 -1.89 -4.13
C LEU A 267 -9.57 -3.33 -4.25
N THR A 268 -10.30 -4.31 -3.72
CA THR A 268 -9.95 -5.74 -3.83
C THR A 268 -9.88 -6.20 -5.28
N LEU A 269 -10.85 -5.80 -6.11
CA LEU A 269 -10.87 -6.13 -7.54
C LEU A 269 -9.66 -5.54 -8.27
N GLU A 270 -9.28 -4.32 -7.94
CA GLU A 270 -8.12 -3.66 -8.55
C GLU A 270 -6.81 -4.31 -8.13
N LEU A 271 -6.65 -4.66 -6.84
CA LEU A 271 -5.47 -5.37 -6.36
C LEU A 271 -5.36 -6.78 -6.97
N ALA A 272 -6.48 -7.50 -7.09
CA ALA A 272 -6.51 -8.81 -7.74
C ALA A 272 -6.15 -8.72 -9.24
N ARG A 273 -6.64 -7.70 -9.94
CA ARG A 273 -6.28 -7.44 -11.35
C ARG A 273 -4.82 -7.02 -11.52
N LEU A 274 -4.29 -6.21 -10.60
CA LEU A 274 -2.87 -5.85 -10.60
C LEU A 274 -2.01 -7.10 -10.39
N LEU A 275 -2.39 -7.98 -9.46
CA LEU A 275 -1.69 -9.23 -9.22
C LEU A 275 -1.75 -10.17 -10.43
N LEU A 276 -2.91 -10.28 -11.08
CA LEU A 276 -3.08 -11.02 -12.34
C LEU A 276 -2.13 -10.48 -13.42
N TRP A 277 -2.14 -9.16 -13.61
CA TRP A 277 -1.28 -8.52 -14.60
C TRP A 277 0.21 -8.75 -14.32
N LEU A 278 0.67 -8.61 -13.08
CA LEU A 278 2.06 -8.88 -12.71
C LEU A 278 2.48 -10.32 -13.00
N GLN A 279 1.56 -11.27 -12.86
CA GLN A 279 1.83 -12.69 -13.13
C GLN A 279 1.82 -13.05 -14.61
N THR A 280 1.22 -12.21 -15.47
CA THR A 280 1.06 -12.46 -16.91
C THR A 280 1.80 -11.46 -17.78
N ALA A 281 2.30 -10.36 -17.22
CA ALA A 281 3.06 -9.36 -17.98
C ALA A 281 4.37 -9.95 -18.49
N PRO A 282 4.70 -9.78 -19.76
CA PRO A 282 6.00 -10.18 -20.27
C PRO A 282 7.09 -9.34 -19.60
N ALA A 283 8.13 -9.99 -19.09
CA ALA A 283 9.34 -9.30 -18.68
C ALA A 283 10.01 -8.69 -19.92
N VAL A 284 10.21 -7.38 -19.92
CA VAL A 284 10.70 -6.67 -21.11
C VAL A 284 12.21 -6.86 -21.32
N LYS A 285 12.96 -7.12 -20.24
CA LYS A 285 14.43 -7.31 -20.31
C LYS A 285 14.90 -8.25 -19.20
N GLU A 286 15.75 -9.19 -19.55
CA GLU A 286 16.57 -9.90 -18.57
C GLU A 286 17.77 -9.01 -18.21
N GLN A 287 17.84 -8.60 -16.96
CA GLN A 287 18.92 -7.80 -16.41
C GLN A 287 19.18 -8.25 -14.97
N GLY A 288 20.44 -8.28 -14.56
CA GLY A 288 20.82 -8.53 -13.17
C GLY A 288 20.21 -7.52 -12.22
N LEU A 289 19.71 -7.98 -11.09
CA LEU A 289 19.02 -7.11 -10.13
C LEU A 289 19.92 -5.99 -9.61
N GLU A 290 21.13 -6.34 -9.18
CA GLU A 290 22.09 -5.36 -8.65
C GLU A 290 22.42 -4.28 -9.69
N GLN A 291 22.74 -4.69 -10.92
CA GLN A 291 23.01 -3.75 -12.02
C GLN A 291 21.82 -2.85 -12.31
N PHE A 292 20.61 -3.41 -12.35
CA PHE A 292 19.37 -2.65 -12.53
C PHE A 292 19.19 -1.61 -11.43
N LEU A 293 19.35 -2.00 -10.17
CA LEU A 293 19.19 -1.11 -9.02
C LEU A 293 20.24 0.00 -9.03
N ARG A 294 21.52 -0.31 -9.24
CA ARG A 294 22.61 0.68 -9.37
C ARG A 294 22.29 1.73 -10.44
N GLN A 295 21.88 1.31 -11.64
CA GLN A 295 21.50 2.23 -12.71
C GLN A 295 20.29 3.11 -12.34
N ARG A 296 19.26 2.52 -11.70
CA ARG A 296 18.08 3.28 -11.29
C ARG A 296 18.40 4.32 -10.22
N PHE A 297 19.18 3.92 -9.23
CA PHE A 297 19.54 4.83 -8.13
C PHE A 297 20.56 5.90 -8.59
N ALA A 298 21.48 5.59 -9.51
CA ALA A 298 22.35 6.59 -10.11
C ALA A 298 21.55 7.75 -10.76
N VAL A 299 20.57 7.40 -11.60
CA VAL A 299 19.68 8.39 -12.23
C VAL A 299 18.86 9.18 -11.20
N TRP A 300 18.42 8.54 -10.11
CA TRP A 300 17.63 9.23 -9.10
C TRP A 300 18.48 10.11 -8.19
N THR A 301 19.69 9.66 -7.86
CA THR A 301 20.67 10.43 -7.09
C THR A 301 21.09 11.70 -7.84
N ASP A 302 21.46 11.60 -9.12
CA ASP A 302 21.76 12.76 -9.95
C ASP A 302 20.59 13.77 -9.94
N LYS A 303 19.36 13.29 -10.13
CA LYS A 303 18.17 14.15 -10.06
C LYS A 303 17.93 14.79 -8.70
N LEU A 304 18.32 14.14 -7.60
CA LEU A 304 18.19 14.71 -6.27
C LEU A 304 19.26 15.78 -6.03
N LEU A 305 20.49 15.52 -6.44
CA LEU A 305 21.61 16.47 -6.30
C LEU A 305 21.40 17.77 -7.08
N ARG A 306 20.72 17.70 -8.23
CA ARG A 306 20.35 18.88 -9.04
C ARG A 306 19.07 19.61 -8.58
N LEU A 307 18.45 19.18 -7.45
CA LEU A 307 17.21 19.84 -7.01
C LEU A 307 17.39 21.30 -6.60
N PRO A 308 18.49 21.74 -5.92
CA PRO A 308 18.69 23.14 -5.58
C PRO A 308 18.79 24.04 -6.82
N GLU A 309 19.47 23.58 -7.87
CA GLU A 309 19.56 24.31 -9.14
C GLU A 309 18.20 24.44 -9.83
N LYS A 310 17.41 23.35 -9.80
CA LYS A 310 16.11 23.31 -10.46
C LYS A 310 15.01 24.03 -9.68
N TYR A 311 15.12 24.09 -8.37
CA TYR A 311 14.14 24.66 -7.45
C TYR A 311 14.86 25.58 -6.44
N PRO A 312 15.33 26.76 -6.90
CA PRO A 312 16.16 27.64 -6.08
C PRO A 312 15.38 28.35 -4.96
N ASP A 313 14.06 28.50 -5.15
CA ASP A 313 13.22 29.19 -4.18
C ASP A 313 12.58 28.21 -3.19
N LEU A 314 13.23 28.04 -2.03
CA LEU A 314 12.72 27.21 -0.93
C LEU A 314 11.52 27.82 -0.18
N ARG A 315 11.05 29.03 -0.55
CA ARG A 315 9.79 29.60 -0.05
C ARG A 315 8.61 29.30 -0.97
N ASN A 316 8.88 28.87 -2.21
CA ASN A 316 7.83 28.50 -3.15
C ASN A 316 7.26 27.12 -2.81
N MET A 317 5.98 27.08 -2.41
CA MET A 317 5.29 25.86 -1.97
C MET A 317 5.21 24.76 -3.04
N GLU A 318 5.08 25.11 -4.32
CA GLU A 318 5.05 24.13 -5.41
C GLU A 318 6.41 23.47 -5.59
N GLN A 319 7.50 24.26 -5.50
CA GLN A 319 8.86 23.74 -5.57
C GLN A 319 9.16 22.81 -4.38
N LEU A 320 8.84 23.22 -3.16
CA LEU A 320 8.98 22.38 -1.97
C LEU A 320 8.16 21.09 -2.07
N HIS A 321 6.95 21.16 -2.61
CA HIS A 321 6.13 19.97 -2.84
C HIS A 321 6.78 18.99 -3.83
N CYS A 322 7.37 19.51 -4.92
CA CYS A 322 8.11 18.70 -5.89
C CYS A 322 9.33 18.02 -5.26
N ILE A 323 10.12 18.74 -4.46
CA ILE A 323 11.26 18.22 -3.71
C ILE A 323 10.79 17.09 -2.78
N ARG A 324 9.77 17.35 -1.97
CA ARG A 324 9.20 16.38 -1.01
C ARG A 324 8.75 15.07 -1.67
N ILE A 325 8.11 15.15 -2.85
CA ILE A 325 7.69 13.95 -3.60
C ILE A 325 8.90 13.11 -4.03
N LYS A 326 9.98 13.74 -4.54
CA LYS A 326 11.18 13.02 -4.99
C LYS A 326 11.91 12.38 -3.83
N LEU A 327 12.11 13.09 -2.72
CA LEU A 327 12.72 12.55 -1.51
C LEU A 327 11.93 11.37 -0.95
N LYS A 328 10.59 11.46 -0.91
CA LYS A 328 9.73 10.33 -0.47
C LYS A 328 9.88 9.11 -1.36
N ARG A 329 9.90 9.32 -2.68
CA ARG A 329 10.08 8.22 -3.65
C ARG A 329 11.43 7.53 -3.44
N PHE A 330 12.49 8.30 -3.32
CA PHE A 330 13.84 7.80 -3.09
C PHE A 330 13.93 6.99 -1.79
N ARG A 331 13.42 7.53 -0.67
CA ARG A 331 13.42 6.81 0.62
C ARG A 331 12.65 5.50 0.56
N TYR A 332 11.46 5.50 -0.04
CA TYR A 332 10.67 4.27 -0.13
C TYR A 332 11.37 3.21 -0.98
N ALA A 333 12.04 3.62 -2.06
CA ALA A 333 12.83 2.70 -2.85
C ALA A 333 14.01 2.14 -2.05
N LEU A 334 14.81 2.97 -1.39
CA LEU A 334 15.91 2.51 -0.53
C LEU A 334 15.45 1.54 0.58
N GLN A 335 14.26 1.75 1.14
CA GLN A 335 13.70 0.87 2.16
C GLN A 335 13.20 -0.48 1.61
N THR A 336 13.05 -0.59 0.30
CA THR A 336 12.55 -1.81 -0.36
C THR A 336 13.64 -2.55 -1.15
N THR A 337 14.87 -2.09 -1.09
CA THR A 337 16.02 -2.63 -1.81
C THR A 337 17.20 -2.83 -0.84
N PRO A 338 17.17 -3.88 0.00
CA PRO A 338 18.24 -4.17 0.95
C PRO A 338 19.59 -4.45 0.28
N GLU A 339 19.57 -4.81 -1.01
CA GLU A 339 20.75 -5.04 -1.85
C GLU A 339 21.65 -3.79 -1.97
N LEU A 340 21.06 -2.60 -1.83
CA LEU A 340 21.79 -1.34 -1.78
C LEU A 340 21.82 -0.85 -0.32
N ALA A 341 22.87 -1.19 0.38
CA ALA A 341 23.04 -0.88 1.80
C ALA A 341 22.97 0.63 2.08
N ALA A 342 21.79 1.13 2.38
CA ALA A 342 21.61 2.51 2.80
C ALA A 342 22.10 2.68 4.25
N THR A 343 23.05 3.60 4.48
CA THR A 343 23.55 3.84 5.83
C THR A 343 22.43 4.38 6.73
N PRO A 344 22.38 3.98 8.02
CA PRO A 344 21.39 4.51 8.96
C PRO A 344 21.44 6.05 9.07
N ARG A 345 22.62 6.66 8.85
CA ARG A 345 22.81 8.11 8.86
C ARG A 345 22.11 8.77 7.67
N LEU A 346 22.28 8.23 6.45
CA LEU A 346 21.58 8.72 5.24
C LEU A 346 20.06 8.62 5.40
N LEU A 347 19.55 7.49 5.90
CA LEU A 347 18.11 7.29 6.11
C LEU A 347 17.54 8.25 7.16
N ARG A 348 18.28 8.55 8.22
CA ARG A 348 17.86 9.53 9.25
C ARG A 348 17.83 10.95 8.68
N SER A 349 18.87 11.39 7.97
CA SER A 349 18.94 12.71 7.33
C SER A 349 17.81 12.86 6.31
N LEU A 350 17.59 11.86 5.46
CA LEU A 350 16.49 11.84 4.50
C LEU A 350 15.11 11.90 5.17
N LYS A 351 14.93 11.20 6.29
CA LYS A 351 13.69 11.27 7.08
C LYS A 351 13.50 12.65 7.66
N TYR A 352 14.54 13.23 8.25
CA TYR A 352 14.49 14.55 8.87
C TYR A 352 14.09 15.65 7.86
N LEU A 353 14.73 15.69 6.69
CA LEU A 353 14.33 16.59 5.61
C LEU A 353 12.86 16.42 5.20
N GLN A 354 12.39 15.18 5.13
CA GLN A 354 10.99 14.92 4.79
C GLN A 354 10.01 15.36 5.88
N ASP A 355 10.41 15.29 7.13
CA ASP A 355 9.60 15.73 8.27
C ASP A 355 9.52 17.28 8.29
N MET A 356 10.64 17.98 8.03
CA MET A 356 10.68 19.44 7.88
C MET A 356 9.81 19.92 6.71
N LEU A 357 10.01 19.39 5.51
CA LEU A 357 9.17 19.66 4.35
C LEU A 357 7.71 19.25 4.57
N GLY A 358 7.47 18.30 5.46
CA GLY A 358 6.15 17.92 5.91
C GLY A 358 5.48 19.01 6.74
N LEU A 359 6.18 19.58 7.72
CA LEU A 359 5.68 20.68 8.55
C LEU A 359 5.29 21.90 7.69
N VAL A 360 6.19 22.32 6.79
CA VAL A 360 5.92 23.46 5.92
C VAL A 360 4.70 23.23 5.01
N HIS A 361 4.63 22.05 4.38
CA HIS A 361 3.50 21.72 3.53
C HIS A 361 2.19 21.60 4.30
N ASP A 362 2.20 20.97 5.48
CA ASP A 362 1.01 20.75 6.28
C ASP A 362 0.50 22.11 6.84
N ALA A 363 1.39 23.02 7.27
CA ALA A 363 1.03 24.38 7.68
C ALA A 363 0.35 25.16 6.54
N TYR A 364 0.88 25.08 5.32
CA TYR A 364 0.30 25.74 4.15
C TYR A 364 -1.10 25.20 3.81
N VAL A 365 -1.24 23.87 3.73
CA VAL A 365 -2.52 23.22 3.38
C VAL A 365 -3.56 23.44 4.48
N ASN A 366 -3.15 23.25 5.74
CA ASN A 366 -4.03 23.47 6.89
C ASN A 366 -4.43 24.94 7.02
N GLY A 367 -3.51 25.87 6.74
CA GLY A 367 -3.78 27.31 6.76
C GLY A 367 -4.95 27.68 5.86
N GLY A 368 -4.93 27.28 4.59
CA GLY A 368 -6.04 27.52 3.67
C GLY A 368 -7.34 26.85 4.09
N TYR A 369 -7.26 25.61 4.64
CA TYR A 369 -8.46 24.96 5.16
C TYR A 369 -9.05 25.68 6.37
N LEU A 370 -8.21 26.11 7.35
CA LEU A 370 -8.64 26.81 8.54
C LEU A 370 -9.21 28.20 8.22
N GLU A 371 -8.71 28.89 7.19
CA GLU A 371 -9.30 30.14 6.69
C GLU A 371 -10.72 29.93 6.19
N GLY A 372 -10.94 28.98 5.27
CA GLY A 372 -12.28 28.66 4.80
C GLY A 372 -13.22 28.19 5.91
N LEU A 373 -12.67 27.49 6.93
CA LEU A 373 -13.45 27.07 8.08
C LEU A 373 -13.86 28.28 8.95
N THR A 374 -12.97 29.26 9.14
CA THR A 374 -13.26 30.49 9.91
C THR A 374 -14.37 31.30 9.27
N GLU A 375 -14.43 31.35 7.94
CA GLU A 375 -15.51 32.01 7.20
C GLU A 375 -16.85 31.28 7.34
N ALA A 376 -16.84 29.95 7.31
CA ALA A 376 -18.03 29.10 7.37
C ALA A 376 -18.58 28.95 8.83
N GLN A 377 -17.69 29.03 9.82
CA GLN A 377 -17.99 28.79 11.25
C GLN A 377 -17.29 29.89 12.10
N PRO A 378 -17.87 31.08 12.18
CA PRO A 378 -17.24 32.23 12.88
C PRO A 378 -16.96 31.98 14.38
N GLU A 379 -17.71 31.09 15.02
CA GLU A 379 -17.51 30.68 16.41
C GLU A 379 -16.17 29.97 16.64
N LEU A 380 -15.57 29.37 15.64
CA LEU A 380 -14.27 28.69 15.71
C LEU A 380 -13.07 29.62 15.45
N ARG A 381 -13.32 30.92 15.22
CA ARG A 381 -12.31 31.92 14.80
C ARG A 381 -11.07 31.95 15.69
N CYS A 382 -11.27 31.95 17.01
CA CYS A 382 -10.15 32.02 17.95
C CYS A 382 -9.29 30.75 17.89
N GLU A 383 -9.93 29.58 17.88
CA GLU A 383 -9.23 28.30 17.89
C GLU A 383 -8.52 28.03 16.55
N THR A 384 -9.14 28.40 15.42
CA THR A 384 -8.53 28.28 14.09
C THR A 384 -7.34 29.23 13.92
N ALA A 385 -7.43 30.48 14.42
CA ALA A 385 -6.34 31.43 14.37
C ALA A 385 -5.15 30.98 15.24
N LEU A 386 -5.43 30.47 16.44
CA LEU A 386 -4.42 29.94 17.35
C LEU A 386 -3.65 28.76 16.71
N LEU A 387 -4.36 27.78 16.18
CA LEU A 387 -3.76 26.62 15.53
C LEU A 387 -2.92 27.04 14.30
N ARG A 388 -3.45 27.94 13.47
CA ARG A 388 -2.76 28.45 12.28
C ARG A 388 -1.46 29.16 12.65
N GLY A 389 -1.50 30.07 13.64
CA GLY A 389 -0.30 30.80 14.07
C GLY A 389 0.78 29.85 14.61
N TRP A 390 0.38 28.84 15.38
CA TRP A 390 1.31 27.86 15.92
C TRP A 390 1.94 26.97 14.82
N GLU A 391 1.14 26.50 13.84
CA GLU A 391 1.67 25.72 12.72
C GLU A 391 2.60 26.56 11.83
N GLN A 392 2.26 27.84 11.60
CA GLN A 392 3.10 28.75 10.81
C GLN A 392 4.47 28.98 11.48
N ALA A 393 4.50 29.29 12.77
CA ALA A 393 5.75 29.46 13.51
C ALA A 393 6.67 28.22 13.42
N ARG A 394 6.10 27.01 13.49
CA ARG A 394 6.85 25.77 13.32
C ARG A 394 7.36 25.56 11.89
N ALA A 395 6.56 25.97 10.90
CA ALA A 395 6.96 25.91 9.50
C ALA A 395 8.11 26.88 9.20
N ASP A 396 8.06 28.10 9.72
CA ASP A 396 9.12 29.11 9.58
C ASP A 396 10.44 28.62 10.19
N SER A 397 10.40 28.08 11.41
CA SER A 397 11.57 27.48 12.04
C SER A 397 12.13 26.28 11.24
N ALA A 398 11.26 25.48 10.61
CA ALA A 398 11.71 24.39 9.74
C ALA A 398 12.37 24.92 8.45
N LEU A 399 11.86 26.00 7.86
CA LEU A 399 12.44 26.61 6.67
C LEU A 399 13.84 27.20 6.93
N GLU A 400 14.06 27.84 8.09
CA GLU A 400 15.37 28.36 8.48
C GLU A 400 16.46 27.28 8.55
N GLN A 401 16.09 26.09 8.96
CA GLN A 401 17.01 24.97 9.08
C GLN A 401 17.19 24.18 7.77
N LEU A 402 16.29 24.36 6.81
CA LEU A 402 16.21 23.50 5.62
C LEU A 402 17.47 23.51 4.79
N THR A 403 18.09 24.69 4.56
CA THR A 403 19.32 24.83 3.75
C THR A 403 20.46 24.02 4.34
N ARG A 404 20.74 24.19 5.63
CA ARG A 404 21.80 23.46 6.35
C ARG A 404 21.58 21.94 6.31
N GLN A 405 20.34 21.51 6.52
CA GLN A 405 20.00 20.08 6.50
C GLN A 405 20.07 19.48 5.09
N TRP A 406 19.81 20.31 4.08
CA TRP A 406 19.99 19.92 2.69
C TRP A 406 21.47 19.68 2.34
N GLU A 407 22.37 20.56 2.77
CA GLU A 407 23.81 20.41 2.59
C GLU A 407 24.35 19.14 3.27
N GLU A 408 23.94 18.88 4.51
CA GLU A 408 24.29 17.63 5.20
C GLU A 408 23.79 16.40 4.42
N PHE A 409 22.54 16.41 3.98
CA PHE A 409 21.96 15.31 3.22
C PHE A 409 22.69 15.07 1.90
N THR A 410 23.02 16.12 1.15
CA THR A 410 23.71 15.97 -0.14
C THR A 410 25.12 15.43 0.04
N GLY A 411 25.84 15.83 1.08
CA GLY A 411 27.14 15.25 1.45
C GLY A 411 27.05 13.75 1.73
N LEU A 412 26.04 13.33 2.53
CA LEU A 412 25.80 11.91 2.82
C LEU A 412 25.38 11.13 1.58
N LEU A 413 24.59 11.73 0.71
CA LEU A 413 24.13 11.12 -0.53
C LEU A 413 25.28 10.90 -1.53
N HIS A 414 26.20 11.87 -1.63
CA HIS A 414 27.41 11.74 -2.44
C HIS A 414 28.32 10.61 -1.94
N GLY A 415 28.56 10.54 -0.62
CA GLY A 415 29.36 9.48 -0.02
C GLY A 415 28.76 8.10 -0.32
N TRP A 416 27.45 7.94 -0.03
CA TRP A 416 26.75 6.70 -0.32
C TRP A 416 26.77 6.31 -1.82
N ALA A 417 26.62 7.29 -2.71
CA ALA A 417 26.64 7.04 -4.15
C ALA A 417 28.00 6.52 -4.64
N LYS A 418 29.11 7.06 -4.11
CA LYS A 418 30.46 6.58 -4.45
C LYS A 418 30.72 5.14 -4.00
N GLU A 419 30.09 4.71 -2.93
CA GLU A 419 30.27 3.36 -2.38
C GLU A 419 29.37 2.32 -3.06
N ASN A 420 28.18 2.72 -3.53
CA ASN A 420 27.12 1.79 -3.93
C ASN A 420 26.73 1.87 -5.43
N LEU A 421 27.08 2.93 -6.12
CA LEU A 421 26.68 3.14 -7.52
C LEU A 421 27.87 3.21 -8.47
#